data_dd949aae98872b8965ab89f2a329ed4b
#
_entry.id   dd949aae98872b8965ab89f2a329ed4b
#
_cell.length_a   1.000
_cell.length_b   1.000
_cell.length_c   1.000
_cell.angle_alpha   90.00
_cell.angle_beta   90.00
_cell.angle_gamma   90.00
#
_symmetry.space_group_name_H-M   'P 1'
#
loop_
_entity.id
_entity.type
_entity.pdbx_description
1 polymer ?
#
loop_
_entity_poly.entity_id
_entity_poly.type
_entity_poly.pdbx_seq_one_letter_code
_entity_poly.pdbx_strand_id
1 'polypeptide(L)'
;MPELSHIDPGSAALLVMDYQVDVLTRFMTAAQSADAIACVPDLIAMARDAGMMVIHVVVAFRPGHPEVSPRNRVFSNETRNTILYERHVYRPVDR
;
A
#
# COMPACT_ATOMS: atom_id res chain seq x y z
N MET A 1 -5.90 -30.41 -4.99
CA MET A 1 -5.60 -28.98 -4.92
C MET A 1 -5.95 -28.35 -6.24
N PRO A 2 -6.89 -27.45 -6.26
CA PRO A 2 -7.13 -26.71 -7.49
C PRO A 2 -5.84 -26.01 -7.90
N GLU A 3 -5.58 -26.02 -9.18
CA GLU A 3 -4.44 -25.30 -9.70
C GLU A 3 -4.63 -23.79 -9.51
N LEU A 4 -3.87 -23.22 -8.61
CA LEU A 4 -3.79 -21.78 -8.41
C LEU A 4 -2.79 -21.13 -9.36
N SER A 5 -2.21 -21.92 -10.25
CA SER A 5 -1.08 -21.52 -11.09
C SER A 5 -1.45 -20.73 -12.34
N HIS A 6 -2.72 -20.63 -12.66
CA HIS A 6 -3.12 -19.96 -13.89
C HIS A 6 -3.89 -18.68 -13.61
N ILE A 7 -3.13 -17.62 -13.39
CA ILE A 7 -3.64 -16.27 -13.54
C ILE A 7 -3.34 -15.84 -14.96
N ASP A 8 -4.36 -15.49 -15.71
CA ASP A 8 -4.17 -14.87 -17.02
C ASP A 8 -3.74 -13.41 -16.83
N PRO A 9 -2.49 -13.06 -17.15
CA PRO A 9 -2.02 -11.69 -16.93
C PRO A 9 -2.81 -10.66 -17.71
N GLY A 10 -3.34 -11.02 -18.86
CA GLY A 10 -4.11 -10.12 -19.70
C GLY A 10 -5.48 -9.75 -19.14
N SER A 11 -6.00 -10.53 -18.20
CA SER A 11 -7.30 -10.30 -17.56
C SER A 11 -7.21 -10.19 -16.03
N ALA A 12 -6.02 -9.92 -15.53
CA ALA A 12 -5.76 -9.75 -14.09
C ALA A 12 -5.04 -8.43 -13.81
N ALA A 13 -5.08 -8.00 -12.56
CA ALA A 13 -4.32 -6.86 -12.09
C ALA A 13 -3.70 -7.19 -10.73
N LEU A 14 -2.50 -6.70 -10.52
CA LEU A 14 -1.86 -6.70 -9.21
C LEU A 14 -2.21 -5.40 -8.51
N LEU A 15 -2.91 -5.47 -7.39
CA LEU A 15 -3.15 -4.31 -6.53
C LEU A 15 -2.09 -4.27 -5.44
N VAL A 16 -1.31 -3.20 -5.44
CA VAL A 16 -0.34 -2.91 -4.38
C VAL A 16 -0.99 -1.91 -3.44
N MET A 17 -1.52 -2.43 -2.32
CA MET A 17 -2.38 -1.67 -1.43
C MET A 17 -1.63 -1.25 -0.17
N ASP A 18 -1.73 0.02 0.18
CA ASP A 18 -1.18 0.57 1.41
C ASP A 18 0.34 0.40 1.55
N TYR A 19 1.02 0.20 0.45
CA TYR A 19 2.48 0.10 0.40
C TYR A 19 3.10 1.51 0.42
N GLN A 20 3.12 2.09 1.61
CA GLN A 20 3.44 3.50 1.85
C GLN A 20 4.36 3.62 3.05
N VAL A 21 5.19 4.65 3.04
CA VAL A 21 6.15 4.89 4.13
C VAL A 21 5.45 4.96 5.48
N ASP A 22 4.37 5.72 5.60
CA ASP A 22 3.66 5.86 6.87
C ASP A 22 3.03 4.55 7.37
N VAL A 23 2.55 3.72 6.46
CA VAL A 23 2.02 2.41 6.82
C VAL A 23 3.13 1.49 7.30
N LEU A 24 4.23 1.42 6.55
CA LEU A 24 5.36 0.56 6.87
C LEU A 24 6.07 0.96 8.17
N THR A 25 6.06 2.24 8.50
CA THR A 25 6.78 2.74 9.69
C THR A 25 5.93 2.82 10.93
N ARG A 26 4.60 2.93 10.81
CA ARG A 26 3.72 3.20 11.94
C ARG A 26 2.76 2.06 12.29
N PHE A 27 2.40 1.24 11.31
CA PHE A 27 1.40 0.18 11.49
C PHE A 27 1.98 -1.23 11.40
N MET A 28 3.26 -1.35 11.09
CA MET A 28 3.94 -2.63 10.93
C MET A 28 5.17 -2.70 11.82
N THR A 29 5.51 -3.91 12.24
CA THR A 29 6.79 -4.14 12.89
C THR A 29 7.95 -3.98 11.90
N ALA A 30 9.16 -3.79 12.41
CA ALA A 30 10.35 -3.70 11.56
C ALA A 30 10.56 -4.96 10.72
N ALA A 31 10.29 -6.14 11.28
CA ALA A 31 10.38 -7.40 10.55
C ALA A 31 9.36 -7.50 9.41
N GLN A 32 8.10 -7.13 9.67
CA GLN A 32 7.05 -7.11 8.65
C GLN A 32 7.38 -6.13 7.52
N SER A 33 7.87 -4.95 7.86
CA SER A 33 8.26 -3.95 6.86
C SER A 33 9.44 -4.41 6.02
N ALA A 34 10.44 -5.04 6.62
CA ALA A 34 11.58 -5.58 5.90
C ALA A 34 11.15 -6.67 4.91
N ASP A 35 10.23 -7.54 5.30
CA ASP A 35 9.69 -8.58 4.42
C ASP A 35 8.92 -7.96 3.25
N ALA A 36 8.10 -6.97 3.49
CA ALA A 36 7.36 -6.28 2.43
C ALA A 36 8.29 -5.59 1.44
N ILE A 37 9.29 -4.88 1.94
CA ILE A 37 10.28 -4.18 1.10
C ILE A 37 11.11 -5.17 0.27
N ALA A 38 11.37 -6.36 0.81
CA ALA A 38 12.10 -7.40 0.08
C ALA A 38 11.24 -8.05 -1.02
N CYS A 39 9.95 -8.26 -0.78
CA CYS A 39 9.08 -9.04 -1.66
C CYS A 39 8.32 -8.21 -2.69
N VAL A 40 7.81 -7.05 -2.30
CA VAL A 40 6.86 -6.29 -3.15
C VAL A 40 7.50 -5.80 -4.45
N PRO A 41 8.71 -5.23 -4.47
CA PRO A 41 9.33 -4.81 -5.73
C PRO A 41 9.51 -5.94 -6.73
N ASP A 42 9.89 -7.12 -6.28
CA ASP A 42 10.05 -8.29 -7.14
C ASP A 42 8.71 -8.76 -7.72
N LEU A 43 7.68 -8.74 -6.90
CA LEU A 43 6.34 -9.08 -7.34
C LEU A 43 5.81 -8.11 -8.40
N ILE A 44 6.06 -6.81 -8.22
CA ILE A 44 5.70 -5.78 -9.20
C ILE A 44 6.45 -6.02 -10.51
N ALA A 45 7.74 -6.29 -10.44
CA ALA A 45 8.54 -6.57 -11.64
C ALA A 45 8.03 -7.80 -12.39
N MET A 46 7.71 -8.88 -11.67
CA MET A 46 7.13 -10.09 -12.26
C MET A 46 5.80 -9.81 -12.94
N ALA A 47 4.94 -9.03 -12.30
CA ALA A 47 3.64 -8.67 -12.87
C ALA A 47 3.81 -7.87 -14.17
N ARG A 48 4.69 -6.88 -14.17
CA ARG A 48 4.98 -6.07 -15.35
C ARG A 48 5.57 -6.90 -16.48
N ASP A 49 6.50 -7.78 -16.19
CA ASP A 49 7.12 -8.66 -17.18
C ASP A 49 6.10 -9.62 -17.82
N ALA A 50 5.11 -10.03 -17.04
CA ALA A 50 4.02 -10.88 -17.53
C ALA A 50 2.95 -10.10 -18.31
N GLY A 51 3.03 -8.77 -18.38
CA GLY A 51 2.01 -7.93 -19.00
C GLY A 51 0.78 -7.69 -18.17
N MET A 52 0.86 -7.95 -16.88
CA MET A 52 -0.22 -7.68 -15.92
C MET A 52 -0.26 -6.21 -15.54
N MET A 53 -1.47 -5.67 -15.44
CA MET A 53 -1.66 -4.31 -14.91
C MET A 53 -1.26 -4.24 -13.43
N VAL A 54 -0.52 -3.21 -13.07
CA VAL A 54 -0.18 -2.91 -11.68
C VAL A 54 -0.89 -1.64 -11.25
N ILE A 55 -1.66 -1.74 -10.16
CA ILE A 55 -2.43 -0.63 -9.62
C ILE A 55 -1.97 -0.38 -8.19
N HIS A 56 -1.50 0.84 -7.92
CA HIS A 56 -1.17 1.27 -6.57
C HIS A 56 -2.40 1.90 -5.91
N VAL A 57 -2.74 1.39 -4.73
CA VAL A 57 -3.82 1.92 -3.91
C VAL A 57 -3.22 2.52 -2.66
N VAL A 58 -3.46 3.80 -2.45
CA VAL A 58 -2.88 4.55 -1.33
C VAL A 58 -3.97 5.21 -0.50
N VAL A 59 -3.67 5.40 0.79
CA VAL A 59 -4.49 6.16 1.72
C VAL A 59 -3.88 7.54 1.87
N ALA A 60 -4.68 8.59 1.65
CA ALA A 60 -4.23 9.96 1.71
C ALA A 60 -5.29 10.86 2.33
N PHE A 61 -4.85 11.79 3.17
CA PHE A 61 -5.74 12.75 3.79
C PHE A 61 -5.23 14.18 3.59
N ARG A 62 -6.15 15.11 3.44
CA ARG A 62 -5.82 16.53 3.49
C ARG A 62 -5.40 16.93 4.91
N PRO A 63 -4.65 18.04 5.08
CA PRO A 63 -4.31 18.54 6.40
C PRO A 63 -5.56 18.65 7.31
N GLY A 64 -5.44 18.16 8.55
CA GLY A 64 -6.55 18.10 9.49
C GLY A 64 -7.47 16.88 9.31
N HIS A 65 -7.26 16.07 8.29
CA HIS A 65 -8.05 14.86 8.03
C HIS A 65 -9.56 15.10 7.96
N PRO A 66 -10.04 16.08 7.17
CA PRO A 66 -11.47 16.40 7.13
C PRO A 66 -12.34 15.26 6.59
N GLU A 67 -11.74 14.32 5.85
CA GLU A 67 -12.44 13.15 5.33
C GLU A 67 -12.71 12.08 6.38
N VAL A 68 -12.04 12.15 7.52
CA VAL A 68 -12.11 11.09 8.54
C VAL A 68 -13.30 11.34 9.46
N SER A 69 -14.19 10.35 9.53
CA SER A 69 -15.29 10.38 10.51
C SER A 69 -14.72 10.28 11.94
N PRO A 70 -15.29 11.04 12.90
CA PRO A 70 -14.96 10.89 14.32
C PRO A 70 -15.20 9.48 14.86
N ARG A 71 -16.01 8.69 14.18
CA ARG A 71 -16.29 7.29 14.53
C ARG A 71 -15.20 6.32 14.08
N ASN A 72 -14.31 6.75 13.21
CA ASN A 72 -13.19 5.93 12.77
C ASN A 72 -12.13 5.87 13.86
N ARG A 73 -11.96 4.71 14.48
CA ARG A 73 -11.05 4.54 15.62
C ARG A 73 -9.57 4.63 15.25
N VAL A 74 -9.24 4.31 14.02
CA VAL A 74 -7.84 4.31 13.58
C VAL A 74 -7.37 5.71 13.23
N PHE A 75 -8.15 6.44 12.45
CA PHE A 75 -7.73 7.72 11.88
C PHE A 75 -8.30 8.94 12.59
N SER A 76 -9.13 8.76 13.62
CA SER A 76 -9.74 9.86 14.36
C SER A 76 -9.01 10.23 15.65
N ASN A 77 -7.92 9.53 15.97
CA ASN A 77 -7.12 9.84 17.16
C ASN A 77 -6.11 10.98 16.88
N GLU A 78 -5.32 11.33 17.90
CA GLU A 78 -4.36 12.42 17.79
C GLU A 78 -3.30 12.23 16.71
N THR A 79 -2.98 10.99 16.36
CA THR A 79 -1.98 10.70 15.34
C THR A 79 -2.46 11.03 13.93
N ARG A 80 -3.76 11.20 13.71
CA ARG A 80 -4.33 11.55 12.41
C ARG A 80 -3.71 12.80 11.80
N ASN A 81 -3.29 13.73 12.64
CA ASN A 81 -2.72 15.00 12.18
C ASN A 81 -1.25 14.89 11.77
N THR A 82 -0.65 13.73 11.94
CA THR A 82 0.78 13.52 11.70
C THR A 82 1.10 12.45 10.67
N ILE A 83 0.08 11.71 10.21
CA ILE A 83 0.27 10.60 9.28
C ILE A 83 -0.63 10.73 8.05
N LEU A 84 -0.23 10.09 6.99
CA LEU A 84 -1.01 9.92 5.76
C LEU A 84 -1.49 11.25 5.15
N TYR A 85 -0.71 12.30 5.29
CA TYR A 85 -0.97 13.53 4.58
C TYR A 85 -0.79 13.35 3.08
N GLU A 86 -1.67 13.96 2.31
CA GLU A 86 -1.68 13.90 0.86
C GLU A 86 -0.31 14.18 0.24
N ARG A 87 0.41 15.19 0.72
CA ARG A 87 1.75 15.52 0.24
C ARG A 87 2.83 14.50 0.61
N HIS A 88 2.56 13.64 1.60
CA HIS A 88 3.48 12.58 2.02
C HIS A 88 3.17 11.24 1.38
N VAL A 89 1.97 11.09 0.87
CA VAL A 89 1.44 9.81 0.41
C VAL A 89 2.01 9.42 -0.94
N TYR A 90 2.36 10.39 -1.74
CA TYR A 90 2.84 10.14 -3.09
C TYR A 90 4.32 9.76 -3.13
N ARG A 91 4.75 8.98 -2.18
CA ARG A 91 6.02 8.28 -2.27
C ARG A 91 5.75 6.79 -2.19
N PRO A 92 5.59 6.14 -3.35
CA PRO A 92 5.77 4.71 -3.36
C PRO A 92 7.14 4.42 -2.73
N VAL A 93 7.21 3.36 -1.96
CA VAL A 93 8.48 2.95 -1.41
C VAL A 93 9.36 2.58 -2.59
N ASP A 94 10.30 3.44 -2.91
CA ASP A 94 11.32 3.12 -3.87
C ASP A 94 12.22 2.05 -3.27
N ARG A 95 12.64 1.17 -4.11
CA ARG A 95 13.54 0.07 -3.75
C ARG A 95 14.76 0.55 -2.97
#